data_c8ab484747eb4aa4dfb433afc8ffc367
#
_entry.id   c8ab484747eb4aa4dfb433afc8ffc367
#
_cell.length_a   1.000
_cell.length_b   1.000
_cell.length_c   1.000
_cell.angle_alpha   90.00
_cell.angle_beta   90.00
_cell.angle_gamma   90.00
#
_symmetry.space_group_name_H-M   'P 1'
#
loop_
_entity.id
_entity.type
_entity.pdbx_description
1 polymer ?
#
loop_
_entity_poly.entity_id
_entity_poly.type
_entity_poly.pdbx_seq_one_letter_code
_entity_poly.pdbx_strand_id
1 'polypeptide(L)'
;MIYDVIILGSGPAGLTAAIYTTRADLKTLVVSGVKWGGQLMLTTLVENFPGFPEGIQGPDLMSNMRKQAERFGTEFVDDDFTSANFSKTPFRISVGDKTYEGKSVIIATGADTKWLGVPGEQERIGRGVSSCAPCDAAFFRNKNVAVVGGGDSAMEEALVLTKFATKVTLIHRKDSFRASEIMQKRVLENEKITVLWNTEVTEVMGENRVESLKLRSTGTSEDRIRVHRPMANGNDWSSVGDLSGKVLDSGETIDWEMPVDGVFVAIGHMPNTKLFKDIELDEKGFVKVYDHYLTNKEGVFVAGDVHDPHYKQAITAAGFGCAASLEVEKWLSEQK
;
A
#
# COMPACT_ATOMS: atom_id res chain seq x y z
N MET A 1 19.00 1.52 -29.96
CA MET A 1 19.64 0.50 -29.07
C MET A 1 18.52 -0.29 -28.46
N ILE A 2 18.58 -1.64 -28.56
CA ILE A 2 17.52 -2.52 -28.04
C ILE A 2 18.03 -3.15 -26.74
N TYR A 3 17.24 -3.09 -25.67
CA TYR A 3 17.50 -3.77 -24.41
C TYR A 3 16.95 -5.20 -24.46
N ASP A 4 17.55 -6.12 -23.71
CA ASP A 4 16.97 -7.43 -23.54
C ASP A 4 15.74 -7.34 -22.63
N VAL A 5 15.83 -6.51 -21.56
CA VAL A 5 14.75 -6.30 -20.60
C VAL A 5 14.57 -4.81 -20.31
N ILE A 6 13.35 -4.31 -20.34
CA ILE A 6 12.97 -3.03 -19.77
C ILE A 6 12.10 -3.26 -18.54
N ILE A 7 12.47 -2.71 -17.40
CA ILE A 7 11.73 -2.80 -16.15
C ILE A 7 11.04 -1.47 -15.88
N LEU A 8 9.73 -1.49 -15.69
CA LEU A 8 8.91 -0.31 -15.42
C LEU A 8 8.64 -0.22 -13.92
N GLY A 9 9.37 0.66 -13.24
CA GLY A 9 9.30 0.87 -11.79
C GLY A 9 10.56 0.42 -11.04
N SER A 10 10.87 1.13 -9.97
CA SER A 10 12.11 1.01 -9.18
C SER A 10 11.85 0.72 -7.69
N GLY A 11 10.68 0.17 -7.35
CA GLY A 11 10.42 -0.40 -6.04
C GLY A 11 11.21 -1.69 -5.79
N PRO A 12 11.03 -2.37 -4.64
CA PRO A 12 11.74 -3.62 -4.33
C PRO A 12 11.61 -4.69 -5.42
N ALA A 13 10.46 -4.79 -6.08
CA ALA A 13 10.25 -5.72 -7.20
C ALA A 13 11.15 -5.38 -8.40
N GLY A 14 11.11 -4.13 -8.85
CA GLY A 14 11.86 -3.69 -10.03
C GLY A 14 13.38 -3.74 -9.82
N LEU A 15 13.86 -3.27 -8.65
CA LEU A 15 15.30 -3.33 -8.34
C LEU A 15 15.80 -4.76 -8.16
N THR A 16 15.01 -5.64 -7.55
CA THR A 16 15.37 -7.06 -7.48
C THR A 16 15.41 -7.69 -8.87
N ALA A 17 14.41 -7.42 -9.70
CA ALA A 17 14.42 -7.91 -11.09
C ALA A 17 15.66 -7.41 -11.85
N ALA A 18 16.03 -6.14 -11.71
CA ALA A 18 17.22 -5.56 -12.34
C ALA A 18 18.51 -6.27 -11.92
N ILE A 19 18.65 -6.59 -10.62
CA ILE A 19 19.82 -7.33 -10.10
C ILE A 19 19.90 -8.70 -10.77
N TYR A 20 18.79 -9.42 -10.85
CA TYR A 20 18.80 -10.79 -11.40
C TYR A 20 19.02 -10.78 -12.92
N THR A 21 18.36 -9.92 -13.68
CA THR A 21 18.51 -9.85 -15.13
C THR A 21 19.93 -9.43 -15.55
N THR A 22 20.53 -8.43 -14.89
CA THR A 22 21.92 -8.03 -15.19
C THR A 22 22.95 -9.06 -14.78
N ARG A 23 22.69 -9.82 -13.71
CA ARG A 23 23.56 -10.96 -13.34
C ARG A 23 23.48 -12.13 -14.32
N ALA A 24 22.39 -12.24 -15.04
CA ALA A 24 22.21 -13.19 -16.16
C ALA A 24 22.81 -12.66 -17.49
N ASP A 25 23.59 -11.58 -17.45
CA ASP A 25 24.21 -10.93 -18.62
C ASP A 25 23.17 -10.39 -19.63
N LEU A 26 21.98 -10.03 -19.14
CA LEU A 26 20.94 -9.40 -19.95
C LEU A 26 21.08 -7.87 -19.87
N LYS A 27 21.09 -7.23 -21.03
CA LYS A 27 21.11 -5.76 -21.10
C LYS A 27 19.79 -5.20 -20.57
N THR A 28 19.83 -4.59 -19.38
CA THR A 28 18.66 -4.18 -18.62
C THR A 28 18.59 -2.66 -18.45
N LEU A 29 17.40 -2.11 -18.73
CA LEU A 29 17.03 -0.73 -18.43
C LEU A 29 15.93 -0.71 -17.38
N VAL A 30 16.08 0.12 -16.34
CA VAL A 30 15.01 0.46 -15.40
C VAL A 30 14.49 1.85 -15.69
N VAL A 31 13.21 1.99 -15.99
CA VAL A 31 12.51 3.28 -16.00
C VAL A 31 11.95 3.48 -14.60
N SER A 32 12.68 4.30 -13.81
CA SER A 32 12.47 4.42 -12.37
C SER A 32 11.26 5.27 -11.98
N GLY A 33 10.88 6.20 -12.84
CA GLY A 33 10.01 7.32 -12.49
C GLY A 33 10.76 8.43 -11.75
N VAL A 34 10.19 9.64 -11.76
CA VAL A 34 10.73 10.81 -11.02
C VAL A 34 10.78 10.51 -9.50
N LYS A 35 9.79 9.80 -8.97
CA LYS A 35 9.74 9.34 -7.59
C LYS A 35 10.24 7.89 -7.49
N TRP A 36 11.54 7.70 -7.75
CA TRP A 36 12.14 6.37 -7.71
C TRP A 36 12.11 5.73 -6.30
N GLY A 37 12.22 4.41 -6.22
CA GLY A 37 12.29 3.65 -4.96
C GLY A 37 10.94 3.23 -4.38
N GLY A 38 9.83 3.80 -4.89
CA GLY A 38 8.46 3.40 -4.49
C GLY A 38 8.08 3.76 -3.06
N GLN A 39 7.14 3.02 -2.48
CA GLN A 39 6.55 3.31 -1.18
C GLN A 39 7.55 3.31 -0.02
N LEU A 40 8.64 2.55 -0.10
CA LEU A 40 9.66 2.52 0.95
C LEU A 40 10.45 3.83 1.09
N MET A 41 10.45 4.68 0.08
CA MET A 41 11.04 6.03 0.19
C MET A 41 10.23 6.94 1.12
N LEU A 42 8.99 6.61 1.40
CA LEU A 42 8.06 7.37 2.25
C LEU A 42 7.99 6.82 3.69
N THR A 43 8.63 5.69 3.96
CA THR A 43 8.63 5.08 5.30
C THR A 43 9.90 5.41 6.09
N THR A 44 9.87 5.13 7.37
CA THR A 44 11.00 5.30 8.29
C THR A 44 11.75 3.97 8.46
N LEU A 45 11.74 3.39 9.65
CA LEU A 45 12.44 2.14 9.96
C LEU A 45 11.67 0.92 9.42
N VAL A 46 12.35 0.08 8.65
CA VAL A 46 11.87 -1.21 8.14
C VAL A 46 12.52 -2.32 8.96
N GLU A 47 11.75 -2.99 9.81
CA GLU A 47 12.23 -4.04 10.70
C GLU A 47 11.96 -5.45 10.18
N ASN A 48 11.13 -5.58 9.15
CA ASN A 48 10.64 -6.86 8.62
C ASN A 48 11.24 -7.26 7.26
N PHE A 49 12.31 -6.58 6.83
CA PHE A 49 13.09 -7.00 5.66
C PHE A 49 14.30 -7.82 6.15
N PRO A 50 14.41 -9.11 5.79
CA PRO A 50 15.48 -9.99 6.30
C PRO A 50 16.88 -9.50 5.94
N GLY A 51 17.83 -9.70 6.84
CA GLY A 51 19.24 -9.32 6.68
C GLY A 51 19.65 -8.06 7.46
N PHE A 52 18.69 -7.38 8.10
CA PHE A 52 18.92 -6.18 8.91
C PHE A 52 18.39 -6.38 10.34
N PRO A 53 19.19 -6.98 11.26
CA PRO A 53 18.72 -7.31 12.60
C PRO A 53 18.29 -6.10 13.44
N GLU A 54 18.85 -4.92 13.18
CA GLU A 54 18.49 -3.66 13.82
C GLU A 54 17.48 -2.83 13.00
N GLY A 55 16.93 -3.42 11.93
CA GLY A 55 16.15 -2.67 10.94
C GLY A 55 17.02 -1.83 10.00
N ILE A 56 16.39 -1.20 9.03
CA ILE A 56 17.02 -0.27 8.07
C ILE A 56 16.03 0.83 7.70
N GLN A 57 16.50 2.06 7.51
CA GLN A 57 15.64 3.11 6.97
C GLN A 57 15.18 2.74 5.56
N GLY A 58 13.89 2.93 5.25
CA GLY A 58 13.34 2.59 3.94
C GLY A 58 14.13 3.20 2.77
N PRO A 59 14.46 4.51 2.78
CA PRO A 59 15.32 5.13 1.76
C PRO A 59 16.71 4.51 1.65
N ASP A 60 17.31 4.08 2.76
CA ASP A 60 18.64 3.44 2.74
C ASP A 60 18.56 2.04 2.13
N LEU A 61 17.51 1.28 2.43
CA LEU A 61 17.27 -0.02 1.80
C LEU A 61 17.15 0.14 0.27
N MET A 62 16.35 1.09 -0.18
CA MET A 62 16.17 1.32 -1.62
C MET A 62 17.45 1.81 -2.30
N SER A 63 18.22 2.69 -1.63
CA SER A 63 19.53 3.15 -2.11
C SER A 63 20.52 1.98 -2.24
N ASN A 64 20.54 1.07 -1.27
CA ASN A 64 21.41 -0.11 -1.31
C ASN A 64 21.03 -1.07 -2.44
N MET A 65 19.74 -1.33 -2.63
CA MET A 65 19.25 -2.17 -3.73
C MET A 65 19.59 -1.54 -5.11
N ARG A 66 19.42 -0.22 -5.25
CA ARG A 66 19.78 0.50 -6.48
C ARG A 66 21.27 0.39 -6.78
N LYS A 67 22.14 0.70 -5.81
CA LYS A 67 23.59 0.55 -5.93
C LYS A 67 24.02 -0.87 -6.30
N GLN A 68 23.29 -1.86 -5.76
CA GLN A 68 23.54 -3.26 -6.10
C GLN A 68 23.20 -3.55 -7.57
N ALA A 69 22.08 -3.04 -8.09
CA ALA A 69 21.71 -3.17 -9.50
C ALA A 69 22.71 -2.43 -10.42
N GLU A 70 23.09 -1.20 -10.07
CA GLU A 70 24.08 -0.39 -10.80
C GLU A 70 25.44 -1.10 -10.89
N ARG A 71 25.88 -1.77 -9.80
CA ARG A 71 27.13 -2.54 -9.77
C ARG A 71 27.16 -3.65 -10.81
N PHE A 72 26.00 -4.22 -11.17
CA PHE A 72 25.91 -5.27 -12.19
C PHE A 72 25.63 -4.73 -13.60
N GLY A 73 25.61 -3.39 -13.77
CA GLY A 73 25.47 -2.77 -15.09
C GLY A 73 24.05 -2.41 -15.50
N THR A 74 23.10 -2.36 -14.56
CA THR A 74 21.75 -1.84 -14.83
C THR A 74 21.84 -0.37 -15.25
N GLU A 75 21.22 -0.02 -16.37
CA GLU A 75 20.99 1.37 -16.78
C GLU A 75 19.69 1.91 -16.17
N PHE A 76 19.66 3.19 -15.79
CA PHE A 76 18.51 3.84 -15.17
C PHE A 76 18.07 5.09 -15.95
N VAL A 77 16.75 5.29 -16.00
CA VAL A 77 16.14 6.54 -16.44
C VAL A 77 15.20 7.01 -15.33
N ASP A 78 15.57 8.09 -14.66
CA ASP A 78 14.84 8.68 -13.54
C ASP A 78 13.79 9.68 -14.03
N ASP A 79 12.88 9.21 -14.88
CA ASP A 79 11.78 9.99 -15.42
C ASP A 79 10.57 9.07 -15.62
N ASP A 80 9.38 9.66 -15.68
CA ASP A 80 8.13 8.90 -15.82
C ASP A 80 7.92 8.47 -17.28
N PHE A 81 7.57 7.21 -17.50
CA PHE A 81 7.12 6.82 -18.83
C PHE A 81 5.70 7.34 -19.09
N THR A 82 5.47 7.76 -20.32
CA THR A 82 4.20 8.35 -20.78
C THR A 82 3.33 7.37 -21.55
N SER A 83 3.96 6.35 -22.15
CA SER A 83 3.25 5.26 -22.83
C SER A 83 4.09 4.00 -22.91
N ALA A 84 3.40 2.86 -22.99
CA ALA A 84 3.98 1.55 -23.26
C ALA A 84 3.17 0.87 -24.37
N ASN A 85 3.86 0.41 -25.41
CA ASN A 85 3.24 -0.27 -26.54
C ASN A 85 3.76 -1.71 -26.62
N PHE A 86 2.86 -2.65 -26.38
CA PHE A 86 3.13 -4.09 -26.36
C PHE A 86 2.57 -4.83 -27.58
N SER A 87 2.23 -4.13 -28.66
CA SER A 87 1.60 -4.73 -29.85
C SER A 87 2.56 -5.61 -30.66
N LYS A 88 3.86 -5.32 -30.63
CA LYS A 88 4.91 -6.07 -31.35
C LYS A 88 6.26 -5.91 -30.70
N THR A 89 7.12 -6.92 -30.83
CA THR A 89 8.53 -6.90 -30.41
C THR A 89 9.40 -6.26 -31.50
N PRO A 90 10.40 -5.39 -31.14
CA PRO A 90 10.68 -4.94 -29.79
C PRO A 90 9.58 -4.02 -29.25
N PHE A 91 9.29 -4.17 -27.96
CA PHE A 91 8.31 -3.32 -27.24
C PHE A 91 8.86 -1.89 -27.12
N ARG A 92 7.95 -0.91 -27.13
CA ARG A 92 8.32 0.50 -27.11
C ARG A 92 7.81 1.20 -25.87
N ILE A 93 8.72 1.83 -25.12
CA ILE A 93 8.42 2.60 -23.92
C ILE A 93 8.84 4.05 -24.18
N SER A 94 7.88 4.98 -24.11
CA SER A 94 8.11 6.41 -24.29
C SER A 94 8.35 7.08 -22.93
N VAL A 95 9.42 7.85 -22.84
CA VAL A 95 9.81 8.63 -21.65
C VAL A 95 10.20 10.03 -22.12
N GLY A 96 9.38 11.04 -21.82
CA GLY A 96 9.53 12.36 -22.41
C GLY A 96 9.56 12.28 -23.93
N ASP A 97 10.58 12.87 -24.54
CA ASP A 97 10.79 12.86 -26.02
C ASP A 97 11.56 11.61 -26.51
N LYS A 98 11.95 10.70 -25.62
CA LYS A 98 12.73 9.51 -25.97
C LYS A 98 11.86 8.27 -26.01
N THR A 99 12.22 7.32 -26.88
CA THR A 99 11.63 6.00 -26.94
C THR A 99 12.71 4.95 -26.74
N TYR A 100 12.47 4.04 -25.80
CA TYR A 100 13.32 2.89 -25.52
C TYR A 100 12.67 1.62 -26.05
N GLU A 101 13.49 0.73 -26.59
CA GLU A 101 13.04 -0.52 -27.20
C GLU A 101 13.60 -1.69 -26.42
N GLY A 102 12.72 -2.67 -26.06
CA GLY A 102 13.08 -3.88 -25.32
C GLY A 102 12.51 -5.14 -25.95
N LYS A 103 13.25 -6.25 -25.87
CA LYS A 103 12.76 -7.57 -26.29
C LYS A 103 11.71 -8.10 -25.33
N SER A 104 11.86 -7.82 -24.05
CA SER A 104 10.92 -8.15 -22.98
C SER A 104 10.69 -6.97 -22.04
N VAL A 105 9.59 -7.02 -21.27
CA VAL A 105 9.25 -5.99 -20.29
C VAL A 105 8.81 -6.65 -18.98
N ILE A 106 9.24 -6.09 -17.84
CA ILE A 106 8.71 -6.41 -16.51
C ILE A 106 7.95 -5.19 -15.99
N ILE A 107 6.65 -5.33 -15.77
CA ILE A 107 5.80 -4.31 -15.14
C ILE A 107 5.96 -4.44 -13.63
N ALA A 108 6.60 -3.44 -12.99
CA ALA A 108 6.88 -3.41 -11.55
C ALA A 108 6.49 -2.05 -10.94
N THR A 109 5.41 -1.45 -11.46
CA THR A 109 4.96 -0.09 -11.12
C THR A 109 4.31 0.04 -9.75
N GLY A 110 4.06 -1.09 -9.07
CA GLY A 110 3.52 -1.10 -7.72
C GLY A 110 2.06 -0.66 -7.63
N ALA A 111 1.65 -0.29 -6.42
CA ALA A 111 0.33 0.22 -6.12
C ALA A 111 0.43 1.36 -5.11
N ASP A 112 -0.40 2.38 -5.27
CA ASP A 112 -0.46 3.50 -4.35
C ASP A 112 -1.54 3.26 -3.28
N THR A 113 -1.24 3.68 -2.06
CA THR A 113 -2.22 3.74 -0.98
C THR A 113 -3.28 4.79 -1.32
N LYS A 114 -4.53 4.45 -1.11
CA LYS A 114 -5.60 5.44 -1.08
C LYS A 114 -5.57 6.14 0.26
N TRP A 115 -5.27 7.43 0.24
CA TRP A 115 -5.30 8.29 1.40
C TRP A 115 -6.68 8.93 1.58
N LEU A 116 -6.97 9.46 2.77
CA LEU A 116 -8.23 10.17 3.06
C LEU A 116 -8.30 11.50 2.31
N GLY A 117 -7.15 12.13 2.08
CA GLY A 117 -7.04 13.44 1.45
C GLY A 117 -7.45 14.58 2.38
N VAL A 118 -7.32 14.39 3.69
CA VAL A 118 -7.70 15.38 4.71
C VAL A 118 -6.47 16.19 5.17
N PRO A 119 -6.68 17.43 5.66
CA PRO A 119 -5.60 18.23 6.22
C PRO A 119 -4.80 17.47 7.30
N GLY A 120 -3.49 17.64 7.30
CA GLY A 120 -2.57 17.05 8.27
C GLY A 120 -2.22 15.59 8.05
N GLU A 121 -2.86 14.89 7.09
CA GLU A 121 -2.58 13.49 6.80
C GLU A 121 -1.18 13.32 6.20
N GLN A 122 -0.89 14.04 5.13
CA GLN A 122 0.37 13.88 4.36
C GLN A 122 1.61 14.23 5.17
N GLU A 123 1.52 15.27 5.99
CA GLU A 123 2.63 15.75 6.83
C GLU A 123 3.00 14.77 7.94
N ARG A 124 2.07 13.84 8.26
CA ARG A 124 2.25 12.88 9.36
C ARG A 124 2.40 11.43 8.90
N ILE A 125 2.53 11.19 7.59
CA ILE A 125 2.93 9.86 7.08
C ILE A 125 4.28 9.48 7.68
N GLY A 126 4.35 8.28 8.30
CA GLY A 126 5.52 7.81 9.06
C GLY A 126 5.71 8.49 10.43
N ARG A 127 4.81 9.40 10.81
CA ARG A 127 4.80 10.09 12.10
C ARG A 127 3.48 9.90 12.86
N GLY A 128 2.90 8.72 12.71
CA GLY A 128 1.62 8.34 13.29
C GLY A 128 0.51 8.09 12.27
N VAL A 129 0.65 8.53 11.02
CA VAL A 129 -0.18 8.09 9.89
C VAL A 129 0.52 6.94 9.19
N SER A 130 -0.18 5.81 9.05
CA SER A 130 0.28 4.60 8.37
C SER A 130 -0.83 4.00 7.51
N SER A 131 -0.47 3.07 6.61
CA SER A 131 -1.39 2.25 5.82
C SER A 131 -1.06 0.76 5.92
N CYS A 132 -0.20 0.36 6.87
CA CYS A 132 0.28 -1.02 6.99
C CYS A 132 0.49 -1.39 8.47
N ALA A 133 -0.49 -2.03 9.10
CA ALA A 133 -0.32 -2.53 10.47
C ALA A 133 0.74 -3.63 10.58
N PRO A 134 0.86 -4.61 9.66
CA PRO A 134 1.97 -5.55 9.70
C PRO A 134 3.37 -4.91 9.70
N CYS A 135 3.49 -3.68 9.14
CA CYS A 135 4.74 -2.93 9.10
C CYS A 135 4.99 -2.16 10.41
N ASP A 136 3.98 -1.45 10.90
CA ASP A 136 4.16 -0.37 11.87
C ASP A 136 3.53 -0.65 13.25
N ALA A 137 2.74 -1.72 13.43
CA ALA A 137 2.01 -1.97 14.68
C ALA A 137 2.92 -2.06 15.91
N ALA A 138 4.16 -2.53 15.77
CA ALA A 138 5.12 -2.62 16.86
C ALA A 138 5.44 -1.26 17.50
N PHE A 139 5.45 -0.16 16.71
CA PHE A 139 5.68 1.20 17.18
C PHE A 139 4.52 1.78 18.04
N PHE A 140 3.37 1.12 17.98
CA PHE A 140 2.15 1.52 18.69
C PHE A 140 1.85 0.63 19.90
N ARG A 141 2.87 -0.02 20.46
CA ARG A 141 2.73 -0.82 21.69
C ARG A 141 2.25 0.06 22.85
N ASN A 142 1.19 -0.41 23.54
CA ASN A 142 0.55 0.27 24.67
C ASN A 142 -0.02 1.66 24.31
N LYS A 143 -0.37 1.91 23.06
CA LYS A 143 -0.95 3.16 22.57
C LYS A 143 -2.41 2.98 22.14
N ASN A 144 -3.12 4.08 21.96
CA ASN A 144 -4.45 4.12 21.39
C ASN A 144 -4.37 4.50 19.91
N VAL A 145 -4.91 3.66 19.04
CA VAL A 145 -4.83 3.87 17.60
C VAL A 145 -6.20 3.83 16.94
N ALA A 146 -6.30 4.50 15.81
CA ALA A 146 -7.47 4.43 14.94
C ALA A 146 -7.16 3.64 13.67
N VAL A 147 -8.16 2.94 13.13
CA VAL A 147 -8.16 2.36 11.79
C VAL A 147 -9.32 2.97 11.02
N VAL A 148 -9.09 3.44 9.81
CA VAL A 148 -10.15 4.01 8.95
C VAL A 148 -10.40 3.07 7.79
N GLY A 149 -11.63 2.51 7.73
CA GLY A 149 -12.00 1.59 6.66
C GLY A 149 -13.24 0.74 6.99
N GLY A 150 -13.57 -0.21 6.13
CA GLY A 150 -14.75 -1.07 6.33
C GLY A 150 -14.77 -2.30 5.40
N GLY A 151 -13.67 -2.63 4.77
CA GLY A 151 -13.44 -3.88 4.03
C GLY A 151 -12.53 -4.83 4.81
N ASP A 152 -12.26 -6.02 4.25
CA ASP A 152 -11.42 -7.04 4.89
C ASP A 152 -10.05 -6.50 5.31
N SER A 153 -9.40 -5.67 4.50
CA SER A 153 -8.12 -5.05 4.86
C SER A 153 -8.20 -4.22 6.15
N ALA A 154 -9.28 -3.46 6.37
CA ALA A 154 -9.44 -2.70 7.60
C ALA A 154 -9.67 -3.59 8.81
N MET A 155 -10.35 -4.73 8.63
CA MET A 155 -10.54 -5.74 9.68
C MET A 155 -9.18 -6.39 10.05
N GLU A 156 -8.39 -6.78 9.04
CA GLU A 156 -7.07 -7.36 9.24
C GLU A 156 -6.13 -6.40 9.96
N GLU A 157 -6.05 -5.14 9.50
CA GLU A 157 -5.28 -4.07 10.13
C GLU A 157 -5.67 -3.90 11.61
N ALA A 158 -6.98 -3.79 11.90
CA ALA A 158 -7.47 -3.64 13.26
C ALA A 158 -7.09 -4.83 14.14
N LEU A 159 -7.25 -6.06 13.65
CA LEU A 159 -6.92 -7.29 14.38
C LEU A 159 -5.41 -7.41 14.63
N VAL A 160 -4.56 -7.02 13.66
CA VAL A 160 -3.10 -6.99 13.86
C VAL A 160 -2.73 -6.00 14.97
N LEU A 161 -3.30 -4.81 14.95
CA LEU A 161 -3.03 -3.76 15.94
C LEU A 161 -3.42 -4.17 17.37
N THR A 162 -4.46 -4.99 17.56
CA THR A 162 -4.84 -5.44 18.91
C THR A 162 -3.76 -6.25 19.64
N LYS A 163 -2.78 -6.79 18.91
CA LYS A 163 -1.64 -7.51 19.49
C LYS A 163 -0.67 -6.57 20.22
N PHE A 164 -0.66 -5.30 19.86
CA PHE A 164 0.28 -4.29 20.34
C PHE A 164 -0.42 -3.15 21.09
N ALA A 165 -1.42 -2.57 20.49
CA ALA A 165 -2.14 -1.42 21.02
C ALA A 165 -2.97 -1.75 22.27
N THR A 166 -3.19 -0.74 23.11
CA THR A 166 -4.12 -0.83 24.24
C THR A 166 -5.56 -0.83 23.74
N LYS A 167 -5.86 0.05 22.78
CA LYS A 167 -7.19 0.21 22.19
C LYS A 167 -7.07 0.50 20.69
N VAL A 168 -7.97 -0.10 19.91
CA VAL A 168 -8.14 0.15 18.49
C VAL A 168 -9.53 0.73 18.25
N THR A 169 -9.62 1.89 17.62
CA THR A 169 -10.89 2.48 17.22
C THR A 169 -11.05 2.36 15.71
N LEU A 170 -11.98 1.52 15.27
CA LEU A 170 -12.29 1.33 13.86
C LEU A 170 -13.35 2.35 13.42
N ILE A 171 -12.98 3.27 12.54
CA ILE A 171 -13.82 4.38 12.07
C ILE A 171 -14.39 4.00 10.70
N HIS A 172 -15.71 3.96 10.59
CA HIS A 172 -16.40 3.65 9.35
C HIS A 172 -17.49 4.66 9.01
N ARG A 173 -17.44 5.19 7.76
CA ARG A 173 -18.36 6.23 7.28
C ARG A 173 -19.79 5.76 6.98
N LYS A 174 -20.06 4.46 7.07
CA LYS A 174 -21.39 3.85 6.87
C LYS A 174 -21.84 3.13 8.14
N ASP A 175 -23.08 2.66 8.12
CA ASP A 175 -23.71 1.92 9.19
C ASP A 175 -23.41 0.40 9.19
N SER A 176 -22.73 -0.07 8.15
CA SER A 176 -22.43 -1.49 7.94
C SER A 176 -21.13 -1.70 7.18
N PHE A 177 -20.41 -2.76 7.51
CA PHE A 177 -19.17 -3.14 6.84
C PHE A 177 -19.42 -3.83 5.49
N ARG A 178 -18.39 -3.79 4.63
CA ARG A 178 -18.33 -4.55 3.37
C ARG A 178 -17.42 -5.77 3.46
N ALA A 179 -16.76 -5.94 4.60
CA ALA A 179 -15.89 -7.08 4.88
C ALA A 179 -16.68 -8.39 4.90
N SER A 180 -15.99 -9.51 4.77
CA SER A 180 -16.58 -10.85 4.94
C SER A 180 -17.16 -11.03 6.35
N GLU A 181 -18.26 -11.79 6.46
CA GLU A 181 -18.95 -12.00 7.75
C GLU A 181 -18.02 -12.53 8.83
N ILE A 182 -17.11 -13.43 8.48
CA ILE A 182 -16.14 -13.99 9.42
C ILE A 182 -15.19 -12.93 9.98
N MET A 183 -14.77 -11.97 9.16
CA MET A 183 -13.90 -10.88 9.60
C MET A 183 -14.66 -9.86 10.42
N GLN A 184 -15.89 -9.54 10.03
CA GLN A 184 -16.78 -8.69 10.83
C GLN A 184 -16.98 -9.29 12.24
N LYS A 185 -17.30 -10.58 12.33
CA LYS A 185 -17.49 -11.26 13.61
C LYS A 185 -16.24 -11.16 14.49
N ARG A 186 -15.06 -11.45 13.96
CA ARG A 186 -13.78 -11.37 14.70
C ARG A 186 -13.51 -9.97 15.26
N VAL A 187 -13.82 -8.93 14.48
CA VAL A 187 -13.64 -7.52 14.90
C VAL A 187 -14.66 -7.13 15.95
N LEU A 188 -15.94 -7.45 15.73
CA LEU A 188 -17.02 -7.07 16.63
C LEU A 188 -16.96 -7.79 18.00
N GLU A 189 -16.37 -8.99 18.06
CA GLU A 189 -16.17 -9.76 19.29
C GLU A 189 -14.86 -9.40 20.03
N ASN A 190 -13.98 -8.57 19.44
CA ASN A 190 -12.68 -8.26 20.02
C ASN A 190 -12.76 -7.14 21.06
N GLU A 191 -12.46 -7.45 22.32
CA GLU A 191 -12.56 -6.52 23.46
C GLU A 191 -11.74 -5.23 23.32
N LYS A 192 -10.66 -5.24 22.52
CA LYS A 192 -9.83 -4.07 22.30
C LYS A 192 -10.34 -3.17 21.17
N ILE A 193 -11.31 -3.64 20.37
CA ILE A 193 -11.82 -2.89 19.21
C ILE A 193 -13.13 -2.19 19.56
N THR A 194 -13.16 -0.90 19.32
CA THR A 194 -14.38 -0.07 19.33
C THR A 194 -14.68 0.36 17.92
N VAL A 195 -15.91 0.22 17.45
CA VAL A 195 -16.33 0.67 16.11
C VAL A 195 -17.12 1.97 16.22
N LEU A 196 -16.73 2.96 15.45
CA LEU A 196 -17.48 4.21 15.22
C LEU A 196 -18.13 4.15 13.84
N TRP A 197 -19.44 4.03 13.82
CA TRP A 197 -20.24 4.02 12.62
C TRP A 197 -20.64 5.43 12.18
N ASN A 198 -20.97 5.61 10.89
CA ASN A 198 -21.42 6.87 10.31
C ASN A 198 -20.46 8.02 10.64
N THR A 199 -19.18 7.70 10.76
CA THR A 199 -18.13 8.63 11.19
C THR A 199 -17.00 8.65 10.18
N GLU A 200 -16.55 9.85 9.84
CA GLU A 200 -15.39 10.08 8.97
C GLU A 200 -14.35 10.95 9.65
N VAL A 201 -13.10 10.77 9.27
CA VAL A 201 -12.00 11.65 9.66
C VAL A 201 -12.02 12.87 8.75
N THR A 202 -11.99 14.07 9.33
CA THR A 202 -11.95 15.34 8.59
C THR A 202 -10.61 16.04 8.69
N GLU A 203 -9.78 15.71 9.69
CA GLU A 203 -8.46 16.29 9.87
C GLU A 203 -7.60 15.36 10.75
N VAL A 204 -6.31 15.28 10.48
CA VAL A 204 -5.31 14.63 11.34
C VAL A 204 -4.50 15.71 12.05
N MET A 205 -4.55 15.73 13.38
CA MET A 205 -4.01 16.81 14.19
C MET A 205 -2.75 16.37 14.97
N GLY A 206 -1.93 17.34 15.32
CA GLY A 206 -0.70 17.19 16.09
C GLY A 206 0.41 18.09 15.54
N GLU A 207 1.46 18.31 16.29
CA GLU A 207 2.57 19.16 15.86
C GLU A 207 3.62 18.36 15.06
N ASN A 208 4.29 17.43 15.71
CA ASN A 208 5.36 16.61 15.11
C ASN A 208 4.91 15.19 14.74
N ARG A 209 3.81 14.74 15.31
CA ARG A 209 3.21 13.41 15.12
C ARG A 209 1.69 13.51 15.27
N VAL A 210 1.01 12.40 15.00
CA VAL A 210 -0.42 12.32 15.30
C VAL A 210 -0.64 12.40 16.81
N GLU A 211 -1.58 13.27 17.22
CA GLU A 211 -2.00 13.47 18.60
C GLU A 211 -3.52 13.31 18.76
N SER A 212 -4.27 13.69 17.71
CA SER A 212 -5.71 13.52 17.67
C SER A 212 -6.26 13.50 16.24
N LEU A 213 -7.51 13.09 16.09
CA LEU A 213 -8.29 13.15 14.88
C LEU A 213 -9.51 14.03 15.08
N LYS A 214 -9.79 14.91 14.11
CA LYS A 214 -11.08 15.58 14.02
C LYS A 214 -12.02 14.69 13.23
N LEU A 215 -13.16 14.42 13.81
CA LEU A 215 -14.15 13.48 13.30
C LEU A 215 -15.45 14.20 13.01
N ARG A 216 -16.16 13.74 11.99
CA ARG A 216 -17.53 14.12 11.69
C ARG A 216 -18.41 12.90 11.73
N SER A 217 -19.42 12.91 12.58
CA SER A 217 -20.43 11.87 12.66
C SER A 217 -21.77 12.38 12.11
N THR A 218 -22.42 11.54 11.28
CA THR A 218 -23.72 11.84 10.67
C THR A 218 -24.80 10.94 11.26
N GLY A 219 -26.04 11.46 11.47
CA GLY A 219 -27.15 10.69 11.99
C GLY A 219 -28.24 11.54 12.62
N THR A 220 -29.40 10.94 12.92
CA THR A 220 -30.49 11.59 13.65
C THR A 220 -30.16 11.73 15.14
N SER A 221 -30.88 12.58 15.86
CA SER A 221 -30.57 13.02 17.23
C SER A 221 -30.36 11.90 18.28
N GLU A 222 -30.86 10.72 18.05
CA GLU A 222 -30.75 9.59 18.98
C GLU A 222 -29.65 8.58 18.59
N ASP A 223 -29.18 8.60 17.30
CA ASP A 223 -28.20 7.66 16.75
C ASP A 223 -26.93 8.34 16.21
N ARG A 224 -26.64 9.58 16.59
CA ARG A 224 -25.61 10.43 15.96
C ARG A 224 -24.20 9.87 16.04
N ILE A 225 -23.87 9.17 17.10
CA ILE A 225 -22.59 8.43 17.18
C ILE A 225 -22.92 7.00 17.60
N ARG A 226 -23.08 6.14 16.62
CA ARG A 226 -23.28 4.73 16.88
C ARG A 226 -21.95 4.06 17.18
N VAL A 227 -21.78 3.59 18.40
CA VAL A 227 -20.58 2.92 18.88
C VAL A 227 -20.88 1.46 19.15
N HIS A 228 -20.06 0.57 18.62
CA HIS A 228 -20.05 -0.81 19.06
C HIS A 228 -18.84 -1.04 19.98
N ARG A 229 -19.10 -1.49 21.20
CA ARG A 229 -18.10 -1.99 22.15
C ARG A 229 -18.49 -3.41 22.54
N PRO A 230 -17.59 -4.38 22.38
CA PRO A 230 -17.85 -5.72 22.92
C PRO A 230 -17.89 -5.64 24.45
N MET A 231 -18.96 -6.13 25.04
CA MET A 231 -19.08 -6.28 26.49
C MET A 231 -18.93 -7.73 26.89
N ALA A 232 -18.41 -7.98 28.09
CA ALA A 232 -18.19 -9.31 28.62
C ALA A 232 -19.47 -10.17 28.68
N ASN A 233 -20.68 -9.60 28.52
CA ASN A 233 -21.97 -10.26 28.69
C ASN A 233 -23.01 -9.97 27.58
N GLY A 234 -22.59 -9.50 26.39
CA GLY A 234 -23.51 -9.28 25.27
C GLY A 234 -23.29 -7.95 24.52
N ASN A 235 -23.82 -7.86 23.29
CA ASN A 235 -23.75 -6.68 22.44
C ASN A 235 -24.57 -5.54 23.06
N ASP A 236 -23.89 -4.47 23.51
CA ASP A 236 -24.55 -3.25 23.92
C ASP A 236 -24.26 -2.12 22.94
N TRP A 237 -25.31 -1.53 22.41
CA TRP A 237 -25.29 -0.34 21.56
C TRP A 237 -25.46 0.90 22.46
N SER A 238 -24.52 1.15 23.37
CA SER A 238 -24.59 2.32 24.21
C SER A 238 -24.18 3.58 23.43
N SER A 239 -24.97 4.65 23.60
CA SER A 239 -24.59 6.00 23.23
C SER A 239 -23.26 6.38 23.90
N VAL A 240 -22.41 7.16 23.20
CA VAL A 240 -21.11 7.59 23.72
C VAL A 240 -21.33 8.49 24.94
N GLY A 241 -21.24 7.90 26.13
CA GLY A 241 -21.02 8.67 27.36
C GLY A 241 -19.58 9.16 27.39
N ASP A 242 -19.40 10.46 27.53
CA ASP A 242 -18.11 11.15 27.67
C ASP A 242 -17.27 11.30 26.37
N LEU A 243 -17.80 12.14 25.46
CA LEU A 243 -16.99 12.80 24.46
C LEU A 243 -16.32 14.01 25.14
N SER A 244 -15.06 13.86 25.57
CA SER A 244 -14.26 14.96 26.15
C SER A 244 -13.78 15.96 25.06
N GLY A 245 -14.63 16.32 24.13
CA GLY A 245 -14.36 17.25 23.04
C GLY A 245 -15.45 18.31 22.87
N LYS A 246 -15.09 19.47 22.29
CA LYS A 246 -16.07 20.48 21.88
C LYS A 246 -16.94 19.89 20.78
N VAL A 247 -18.18 19.55 21.13
CA VAL A 247 -19.21 19.14 20.15
C VAL A 247 -19.79 20.40 19.51
N LEU A 248 -19.62 20.53 18.20
CA LEU A 248 -20.29 21.55 17.40
C LEU A 248 -21.49 20.87 16.71
N ASP A 249 -22.70 21.15 17.21
CA ASP A 249 -23.93 20.60 16.63
C ASP A 249 -24.39 21.49 15.46
N SER A 250 -24.39 20.95 14.25
CA SER A 250 -24.90 21.61 13.02
C SER A 250 -26.23 21.01 12.54
N GLY A 251 -26.98 20.35 13.41
CA GLY A 251 -28.30 19.78 13.15
C GLY A 251 -28.28 18.32 12.67
N GLU A 252 -27.60 17.99 11.58
CA GLU A 252 -27.50 16.61 11.06
C GLU A 252 -26.11 15.99 11.26
N THR A 253 -25.09 16.78 11.63
CA THR A 253 -23.72 16.34 11.84
C THR A 253 -23.15 16.83 13.15
N ILE A 254 -22.24 16.06 13.74
CA ILE A 254 -21.47 16.43 14.93
C ILE A 254 -19.99 16.37 14.58
N ASP A 255 -19.30 17.50 14.74
CA ASP A 255 -17.85 17.57 14.65
C ASP A 255 -17.23 17.50 16.07
N TRP A 256 -16.26 16.60 16.25
CA TRP A 256 -15.62 16.36 17.52
C TRP A 256 -14.18 15.88 17.37
N GLU A 257 -13.42 15.89 18.46
CA GLU A 257 -12.02 15.52 18.47
C GLU A 257 -11.80 14.26 19.28
N MET A 258 -10.98 13.33 18.77
CA MET A 258 -10.61 12.10 19.44
C MET A 258 -9.09 12.00 19.58
N PRO A 259 -8.56 11.95 20.81
CA PRO A 259 -7.13 11.72 21.03
C PRO A 259 -6.72 10.32 20.57
N VAL A 260 -5.64 10.26 19.79
CA VAL A 260 -5.03 9.00 19.35
C VAL A 260 -3.53 9.19 19.15
N ASP A 261 -2.76 8.12 19.29
CA ASP A 261 -1.32 8.12 19.04
C ASP A 261 -0.98 7.81 17.58
N GLY A 262 -1.95 7.31 16.81
CA GLY A 262 -1.77 7.02 15.39
C GLY A 262 -3.05 6.62 14.69
N VAL A 263 -3.03 6.73 13.36
CA VAL A 263 -4.13 6.36 12.48
C VAL A 263 -3.63 5.51 11.31
N PHE A 264 -4.33 4.41 11.06
CA PHE A 264 -4.08 3.46 9.97
C PHE A 264 -5.16 3.61 8.91
N VAL A 265 -4.76 4.04 7.71
CA VAL A 265 -5.68 4.30 6.60
C VAL A 265 -5.81 3.04 5.76
N ALA A 266 -6.91 2.30 5.93
CA ALA A 266 -7.18 1.00 5.31
C ALA A 266 -8.40 1.06 4.35
N ILE A 267 -8.41 2.07 3.45
CA ILE A 267 -9.50 2.28 2.48
C ILE A 267 -9.18 1.71 1.09
N GLY A 268 -8.08 0.99 0.97
CA GLY A 268 -7.66 0.25 -0.21
C GLY A 268 -6.42 0.83 -0.89
N HIS A 269 -6.01 0.15 -1.96
CA HIS A 269 -4.88 0.51 -2.82
C HIS A 269 -5.36 0.70 -4.24
N MET A 270 -4.55 1.35 -5.04
CA MET A 270 -4.78 1.57 -6.45
C MET A 270 -3.53 1.17 -7.23
N PRO A 271 -3.56 0.07 -7.97
CA PRO A 271 -2.42 -0.37 -8.76
C PRO A 271 -2.11 0.64 -9.86
N ASN A 272 -0.82 0.82 -10.14
CA ASN A 272 -0.34 1.79 -11.13
C ASN A 272 -0.37 1.19 -12.54
N THR A 273 -1.58 0.99 -13.06
CA THR A 273 -1.87 0.31 -14.34
C THR A 273 -2.44 1.20 -15.43
N LYS A 274 -2.71 2.47 -15.15
CA LYS A 274 -3.44 3.40 -16.05
C LYS A 274 -2.84 3.55 -17.45
N LEU A 275 -1.52 3.36 -17.60
CA LEU A 275 -0.82 3.50 -18.87
C LEU A 275 -0.78 2.20 -19.71
N PHE A 276 -1.27 1.08 -19.16
CA PHE A 276 -1.25 -0.23 -19.82
C PHE A 276 -2.60 -0.57 -20.46
N LYS A 277 -2.83 -0.05 -21.67
CA LYS A 277 -4.12 -0.21 -22.36
C LYS A 277 -4.40 -1.64 -22.85
N ASP A 278 -3.33 -2.40 -23.14
CA ASP A 278 -3.42 -3.74 -23.76
C ASP A 278 -3.17 -4.87 -22.75
N ILE A 279 -2.96 -4.54 -21.49
CA ILE A 279 -2.75 -5.53 -20.41
C ILE A 279 -4.08 -5.78 -19.71
N GLU A 280 -4.42 -7.04 -19.54
CA GLU A 280 -5.63 -7.44 -18.84
C GLU A 280 -5.51 -7.23 -17.35
N LEU A 281 -6.55 -6.59 -16.78
CA LEU A 281 -6.66 -6.27 -15.37
C LEU A 281 -7.80 -7.05 -14.73
N ASP A 282 -7.70 -7.29 -13.43
CA ASP A 282 -8.81 -7.80 -12.63
C ASP A 282 -9.86 -6.70 -12.34
N GLU A 283 -10.93 -7.05 -11.64
CA GLU A 283 -12.00 -6.14 -11.27
C GLU A 283 -11.55 -4.98 -10.35
N LYS A 284 -10.40 -5.14 -9.68
CA LYS A 284 -9.81 -4.13 -8.80
C LYS A 284 -8.72 -3.31 -9.48
N GLY A 285 -8.40 -3.62 -10.75
CA GLY A 285 -7.40 -2.93 -11.56
C GLY A 285 -5.98 -3.48 -11.45
N PHE A 286 -5.75 -4.63 -10.78
CA PHE A 286 -4.46 -5.30 -10.73
C PHE A 286 -4.20 -6.08 -12.02
N VAL A 287 -2.93 -6.18 -12.41
CA VAL A 287 -2.53 -6.95 -13.59
C VAL A 287 -2.83 -8.43 -13.36
N LYS A 288 -3.55 -9.06 -14.30
CA LYS A 288 -3.78 -10.51 -14.26
C LYS A 288 -2.51 -11.27 -14.62
N VAL A 289 -2.22 -12.30 -13.82
CA VAL A 289 -1.15 -13.27 -14.08
C VAL A 289 -1.76 -14.54 -14.63
N TYR A 290 -1.22 -15.05 -15.71
CA TYR A 290 -1.70 -16.28 -16.35
C TYR A 290 -0.82 -17.47 -15.99
N ASP A 291 0.45 -17.40 -16.34
CA ASP A 291 1.43 -18.44 -16.04
C ASP A 291 2.76 -17.79 -15.66
N HIS A 292 3.37 -18.23 -14.56
CA HIS A 292 4.72 -17.84 -14.14
C HIS A 292 5.02 -16.34 -14.33
N TYR A 293 4.15 -15.46 -13.80
CA TYR A 293 4.28 -13.99 -13.89
C TYR A 293 4.11 -13.39 -15.29
N LEU A 294 3.72 -14.20 -16.28
CA LEU A 294 3.38 -13.74 -17.62
C LEU A 294 2.02 -13.04 -17.61
N THR A 295 1.90 -11.95 -18.37
CA THR A 295 0.62 -11.27 -18.62
C THR A 295 -0.09 -11.89 -19.82
N ASN A 296 -1.21 -11.32 -20.26
CA ASN A 296 -1.86 -11.69 -21.52
C ASN A 296 -1.03 -11.32 -22.77
N LYS A 297 0.14 -10.72 -22.60
CA LYS A 297 1.08 -10.37 -23.68
C LYS A 297 2.35 -11.17 -23.53
N GLU A 298 2.65 -11.98 -24.53
CA GLU A 298 3.90 -12.73 -24.59
C GLU A 298 5.11 -11.80 -24.53
N GLY A 299 6.10 -12.12 -23.70
CA GLY A 299 7.28 -11.30 -23.43
C GLY A 299 7.05 -10.13 -22.47
N VAL A 300 5.82 -9.97 -21.93
CA VAL A 300 5.51 -8.96 -20.91
C VAL A 300 5.16 -9.67 -19.61
N PHE A 301 5.99 -9.46 -18.61
CA PHE A 301 5.90 -10.05 -17.27
C PHE A 301 5.51 -8.99 -16.24
N VAL A 302 5.13 -9.44 -15.05
CA VAL A 302 4.70 -8.55 -13.98
C VAL A 302 5.30 -8.97 -12.64
N ALA A 303 5.61 -8.00 -11.78
CA ALA A 303 6.15 -8.24 -10.45
C ALA A 303 5.71 -7.19 -9.42
N GLY A 304 5.54 -7.62 -8.17
CA GLY A 304 5.22 -6.75 -7.04
C GLY A 304 3.76 -6.35 -6.96
N ASP A 305 3.49 -5.30 -6.19
CA ASP A 305 2.13 -4.90 -5.76
C ASP A 305 1.19 -4.54 -6.91
N VAL A 306 1.68 -4.33 -8.12
CA VAL A 306 0.85 -4.05 -9.29
C VAL A 306 -0.01 -5.25 -9.71
N HIS A 307 0.36 -6.47 -9.27
CA HIS A 307 -0.43 -7.69 -9.47
C HIS A 307 -0.82 -8.40 -8.17
N ASP A 308 -0.23 -7.97 -7.03
CA ASP A 308 -0.53 -8.58 -5.72
C ASP A 308 -1.53 -7.73 -4.91
N PRO A 309 -2.81 -8.11 -4.85
CA PRO A 309 -3.79 -7.42 -4.02
C PRO A 309 -3.70 -7.80 -2.52
N HIS A 310 -2.87 -8.80 -2.13
CA HIS A 310 -2.92 -9.43 -0.82
C HIS A 310 -1.78 -9.01 0.12
N TYR A 311 -0.52 -9.33 -0.24
CA TYR A 311 0.60 -9.23 0.71
C TYR A 311 1.16 -7.83 0.85
N LYS A 312 1.50 -7.18 -0.25
CA LYS A 312 2.04 -5.80 -0.32
C LYS A 312 3.17 -5.57 0.68
N GLN A 313 4.12 -6.50 0.72
CA GLN A 313 5.30 -6.44 1.55
C GLN A 313 6.56 -6.26 0.69
N ALA A 314 7.55 -5.53 1.21
CA ALA A 314 8.82 -5.31 0.51
C ALA A 314 9.49 -6.62 0.10
N ILE A 315 9.46 -7.62 0.99
CA ILE A 315 10.09 -8.92 0.75
C ILE A 315 9.31 -9.75 -0.28
N THR A 316 7.97 -9.73 -0.28
CA THR A 316 7.18 -10.43 -1.31
C THR A 316 7.35 -9.75 -2.66
N ALA A 317 7.36 -8.42 -2.71
CA ALA A 317 7.63 -7.67 -3.93
C ALA A 317 9.01 -8.00 -4.51
N ALA A 318 10.06 -8.06 -3.67
CA ALA A 318 11.39 -8.51 -4.06
C ALA A 318 11.37 -9.96 -4.60
N GLY A 319 10.67 -10.87 -3.92
CA GLY A 319 10.48 -12.25 -4.36
C GLY A 319 9.80 -12.36 -5.73
N PHE A 320 8.77 -11.56 -5.98
CA PHE A 320 8.12 -11.47 -7.29
C PHE A 320 9.06 -10.94 -8.37
N GLY A 321 9.89 -9.93 -8.03
CA GLY A 321 10.92 -9.42 -8.94
C GLY A 321 11.95 -10.48 -9.34
N CYS A 322 12.41 -11.27 -8.37
CA CYS A 322 13.27 -12.43 -8.61
C CYS A 322 12.60 -13.44 -9.53
N ALA A 323 11.39 -13.88 -9.22
CA ALA A 323 10.68 -14.90 -9.97
C ALA A 323 10.40 -14.45 -11.43
N ALA A 324 9.89 -13.23 -11.61
CA ALA A 324 9.63 -12.69 -12.94
C ALA A 324 10.90 -12.58 -13.80
N SER A 325 12.04 -12.23 -13.19
CA SER A 325 13.32 -12.14 -13.92
C SER A 325 13.84 -13.49 -14.39
N LEU A 326 13.66 -14.54 -13.61
CA LEU A 326 14.02 -15.91 -14.01
C LEU A 326 13.17 -16.40 -15.17
N GLU A 327 11.88 -16.07 -15.19
CA GLU A 327 10.99 -16.39 -16.31
C GLU A 327 11.35 -15.59 -17.56
N VAL A 328 11.73 -14.33 -17.42
CA VAL A 328 12.23 -13.51 -18.55
C VAL A 328 13.49 -14.13 -19.15
N GLU A 329 14.46 -14.54 -18.34
CA GLU A 329 15.71 -15.18 -18.78
C GLU A 329 15.40 -16.46 -19.57
N LYS A 330 14.54 -17.32 -19.01
CA LYS A 330 14.08 -18.55 -19.68
C LYS A 330 13.42 -18.23 -21.01
N TRP A 331 12.43 -17.34 -21.02
CA TRP A 331 11.70 -16.96 -22.23
C TRP A 331 12.63 -16.40 -23.32
N LEU A 332 13.56 -15.50 -22.97
CA LEU A 332 14.54 -14.96 -23.92
C LEU A 332 15.48 -16.04 -24.48
N SER A 333 15.79 -17.08 -23.71
CA SER A 333 16.63 -18.18 -24.19
C SER A 333 15.91 -19.05 -25.23
N GLU A 334 14.59 -19.16 -25.15
CA GLU A 334 13.73 -19.91 -26.07
C GLU A 334 13.45 -19.14 -27.39
N GLN A 335 13.71 -17.82 -27.43
CA GLN A 335 13.55 -16.96 -28.61
C GLN A 335 14.80 -16.95 -29.53
N LYS A 336 15.86 -17.62 -29.12
CA LYS A 336 17.09 -17.78 -29.92
C LYS A 336 16.94 -18.96 -30.88
#